data_c27e000634005e3dbebf15788891f214
#
_entry.id   c27e000634005e3dbebf15788891f214
#
_cell.length_a   1.000
_cell.length_b   1.000
_cell.length_c   1.000
_cell.angle_alpha   90.00
_cell.angle_beta   90.00
_cell.angle_gamma   90.00
#
_symmetry.space_group_name_H-M   'P 1'
#
loop_
_entity.id
_entity.type
_entity.pdbx_description
1 polymer ?
#
loop_
_entity_poly.entity_id
_entity_poly.type
_entity_poly.pdbx_seq_one_letter_code
_entity_poly.pdbx_strand_id
1 'polypeptide(L)'
;KSKFEAEEDARVLFRRLKLPFPDTIGNRYPHQVSGGQLQRAMTAMAMSCRPDLIIFDEPTTALDVTTQIEVLAAIKDVVKEFNTAAIYVTHDLAVVAQMADRIMVLRHGNMIEEGNARDMLANPKDPYTRDLLAVRTFAKDDLDLIPHETPLLKVENVTASYTGGVKVLHDVSIQIPRGRTVAVVGESGSGKS
;
A
#
# COMPACT_ATOMS: atom_id res chain seq x y z
N LYS A 1 -16.87 -20.94 -21.30
CA LYS A 1 -16.92 -21.56 -19.95
C LYS A 1 -18.35 -21.53 -19.44
N SER A 2 -18.78 -22.58 -18.76
CA SER A 2 -20.04 -22.59 -18.01
C SER A 2 -19.94 -21.62 -16.81
N LYS A 3 -21.09 -21.23 -16.23
CA LYS A 3 -21.13 -20.40 -15.01
C LYS A 3 -20.34 -21.05 -13.87
N PHE A 4 -20.49 -22.36 -13.70
CA PHE A 4 -19.79 -23.13 -12.67
C PHE A 4 -18.26 -23.09 -12.84
N GLU A 5 -17.77 -23.28 -14.08
CA GLU A 5 -16.33 -23.19 -14.39
C GLU A 5 -15.77 -21.78 -14.13
N ALA A 6 -16.55 -20.74 -14.46
CA ALA A 6 -16.14 -19.36 -14.21
C ALA A 6 -16.07 -19.02 -12.71
N GLU A 7 -17.02 -19.53 -11.91
CA GLU A 7 -17.01 -19.37 -10.46
C GLU A 7 -15.82 -20.10 -9.82
N GLU A 8 -15.48 -21.30 -10.27
CA GLU A 8 -14.32 -22.04 -9.74
C GLU A 8 -13.01 -21.36 -10.11
N ASP A 9 -12.87 -20.87 -11.34
CA ASP A 9 -11.70 -20.07 -11.74
C ASP A 9 -11.54 -18.80 -10.85
N ALA A 10 -12.65 -18.13 -10.56
CA ALA A 10 -12.63 -16.97 -9.66
C ALA A 10 -12.15 -17.34 -8.25
N ARG A 11 -12.64 -18.45 -7.69
CA ARG A 11 -12.21 -18.96 -6.37
C ARG A 11 -10.72 -19.30 -6.36
N VAL A 12 -10.21 -19.91 -7.43
CA VAL A 12 -8.76 -20.17 -7.59
C VAL A 12 -7.97 -18.87 -7.53
N LEU A 13 -8.37 -17.84 -8.27
CA LEU A 13 -7.71 -16.53 -8.24
C LEU A 13 -7.81 -15.86 -6.87
N PHE A 14 -8.95 -15.95 -6.19
CA PHE A 14 -9.11 -15.42 -4.84
C PHE A 14 -8.16 -16.09 -3.83
N ARG A 15 -7.98 -17.42 -3.92
CA ARG A 15 -7.00 -18.15 -3.09
C ARG A 15 -5.56 -17.70 -3.40
N ARG A 16 -5.20 -17.56 -4.69
CA ARG A 16 -3.88 -17.09 -5.13
C ARG A 16 -3.57 -15.67 -4.64
N LEU A 17 -4.56 -14.80 -4.67
CA LEU A 17 -4.45 -13.43 -4.19
C LEU A 17 -4.65 -13.31 -2.65
N LYS A 18 -4.66 -14.43 -1.94
CA LYS A 18 -4.76 -14.50 -0.48
C LYS A 18 -5.97 -13.72 0.08
N LEU A 19 -7.09 -13.76 -0.65
CA LEU A 19 -8.35 -13.20 -0.16
C LEU A 19 -8.91 -14.06 0.97
N PRO A 20 -9.40 -13.47 2.07
CA PRO A 20 -10.06 -14.23 3.12
C PRO A 20 -11.39 -14.81 2.62
N PHE A 21 -11.71 -16.01 3.04
CA PHE A 21 -12.95 -16.70 2.66
C PHE A 21 -13.15 -16.76 1.13
N PRO A 22 -12.19 -17.32 0.36
CA PRO A 22 -12.18 -17.27 -1.11
C PRO A 22 -13.41 -17.89 -1.76
N ASP A 23 -14.10 -18.79 -1.08
CA ASP A 23 -15.29 -19.46 -1.58
C ASP A 23 -16.56 -18.59 -1.48
N THR A 24 -16.56 -17.57 -0.65
CA THR A 24 -17.75 -16.74 -0.36
C THR A 24 -17.55 -15.25 -0.57
N ILE A 25 -16.31 -14.76 -0.65
CA ILE A 25 -16.02 -13.32 -0.77
C ILE A 25 -16.61 -12.72 -2.04
N GLY A 26 -16.70 -13.48 -3.13
CA GLY A 26 -17.29 -13.05 -4.39
C GLY A 26 -18.80 -12.71 -4.32
N ASN A 27 -19.47 -13.09 -3.23
CA ASN A 27 -20.88 -12.76 -2.99
C ASN A 27 -21.05 -11.48 -2.14
N ARG A 28 -19.96 -10.85 -1.70
CA ARG A 28 -20.00 -9.62 -0.90
C ARG A 28 -20.06 -8.39 -1.79
N TYR A 29 -20.74 -7.36 -1.29
CA TYR A 29 -20.75 -6.05 -1.93
C TYR A 29 -19.45 -5.27 -1.59
N PRO A 30 -19.04 -4.30 -2.43
CA PRO A 30 -17.80 -3.53 -2.21
C PRO A 30 -17.70 -2.86 -0.83
N HIS A 31 -18.81 -2.39 -0.27
CA HIS A 31 -18.86 -1.78 1.06
C HIS A 31 -18.70 -2.78 2.24
N GLN A 32 -18.72 -4.08 1.96
CA GLN A 32 -18.58 -5.16 2.95
C GLN A 32 -17.14 -5.73 3.01
N VAL A 33 -16.24 -5.19 2.21
CA VAL A 33 -14.84 -5.65 2.11
C VAL A 33 -13.89 -4.48 2.37
N SER A 34 -12.67 -4.78 2.84
CA SER A 34 -11.64 -3.75 3.02
C SER A 34 -11.07 -3.28 1.68
N GLY A 35 -10.41 -2.10 1.66
CA GLY A 35 -9.76 -1.58 0.45
C GLY A 35 -8.76 -2.57 -0.15
N GLY A 36 -7.93 -3.21 0.67
CA GLY A 36 -6.98 -4.23 0.20
C GLY A 36 -7.63 -5.51 -0.32
N GLN A 37 -8.79 -5.90 0.22
CA GLN A 37 -9.59 -7.01 -0.31
C GLN A 37 -10.19 -6.64 -1.66
N LEU A 38 -10.72 -5.42 -1.79
CA LEU A 38 -11.28 -4.92 -3.05
C LEU A 38 -10.21 -4.86 -4.13
N GLN A 39 -9.03 -4.33 -3.81
CA GLN A 39 -7.91 -4.23 -4.74
C GLN A 39 -7.48 -5.62 -5.27
N ARG A 40 -7.37 -6.61 -4.37
CA ARG A 40 -7.07 -7.99 -4.77
C ARG A 40 -8.19 -8.63 -5.59
N ALA A 41 -9.45 -8.33 -5.30
CA ALA A 41 -10.58 -8.79 -6.10
C ALA A 41 -10.58 -8.17 -7.50
N MET A 42 -10.26 -6.88 -7.64
CA MET A 42 -10.08 -6.21 -8.95
C MET A 42 -8.93 -6.84 -9.74
N THR A 43 -7.82 -7.17 -9.08
CA THR A 43 -6.71 -7.91 -9.70
C THR A 43 -7.16 -9.30 -10.17
N ALA A 44 -7.94 -10.03 -9.37
CA ALA A 44 -8.51 -11.31 -9.78
C ALA A 44 -9.40 -11.18 -11.04
N MET A 45 -10.22 -10.14 -11.09
CA MET A 45 -11.06 -9.84 -12.26
C MET A 45 -10.21 -9.58 -13.51
N ALA A 46 -9.18 -8.75 -13.42
CA ALA A 46 -8.25 -8.47 -14.52
C ALA A 46 -7.50 -9.73 -14.99
N MET A 47 -7.08 -10.58 -14.04
CA MET A 47 -6.36 -11.83 -14.32
C MET A 47 -7.25 -12.97 -14.81
N SER A 48 -8.59 -12.85 -14.74
CA SER A 48 -9.52 -13.91 -15.13
C SER A 48 -9.47 -14.29 -16.61
N CYS A 49 -9.09 -13.34 -17.47
CA CYS A 49 -8.91 -13.58 -18.91
C CYS A 49 -7.52 -14.16 -19.24
N ARG A 50 -6.63 -14.37 -18.27
CA ARG A 50 -5.24 -14.80 -18.50
C ARG A 50 -4.52 -13.85 -19.49
N PRO A 51 -4.42 -12.55 -19.18
CA PRO A 51 -3.81 -11.59 -20.09
C PRO A 51 -2.30 -11.80 -20.24
N ASP A 52 -1.76 -11.49 -21.41
CA ASP A 52 -0.31 -11.44 -21.63
C ASP A 52 0.32 -10.20 -20.97
N LEU A 53 -0.45 -9.11 -20.84
CA LEU A 53 -0.04 -7.85 -20.23
C LEU A 53 -1.16 -7.32 -19.30
N ILE A 54 -0.78 -6.91 -18.10
CA ILE A 54 -1.65 -6.20 -17.15
C ILE A 54 -1.07 -4.83 -16.82
N ILE A 55 -1.93 -3.83 -16.70
CA ILE A 55 -1.55 -2.47 -16.28
C ILE A 55 -2.17 -2.18 -14.93
N PHE A 56 -1.33 -1.86 -13.97
CA PHE A 56 -1.72 -1.40 -12.64
C PHE A 56 -1.51 0.12 -12.57
N ASP A 57 -2.61 0.86 -12.46
CA ASP A 57 -2.60 2.30 -12.29
C ASP A 57 -2.90 2.63 -10.83
N GLU A 58 -1.88 3.09 -10.10
CA GLU A 58 -1.92 3.42 -8.67
C GLU A 58 -2.58 2.31 -7.81
N PRO A 59 -2.14 1.03 -7.91
CA PRO A 59 -2.89 -0.10 -7.34
C PRO A 59 -2.95 -0.14 -5.82
N THR A 60 -2.20 0.71 -5.12
CA THR A 60 -2.13 0.71 -3.65
C THR A 60 -2.45 2.07 -3.03
N THR A 61 -2.85 3.04 -3.84
CA THR A 61 -3.32 4.35 -3.36
C THR A 61 -4.50 4.16 -2.41
N ALA A 62 -4.49 4.81 -1.27
CA ALA A 62 -5.48 4.69 -0.19
C ALA A 62 -5.40 3.40 0.66
N LEU A 63 -4.34 2.59 0.54
CA LEU A 63 -4.05 1.51 1.46
C LEU A 63 -3.06 1.96 2.54
N ASP A 64 -3.20 1.42 3.75
CA ASP A 64 -2.16 1.54 4.76
C ASP A 64 -0.92 0.71 4.38
N VAL A 65 0.24 1.06 4.94
CA VAL A 65 1.53 0.47 4.54
C VAL A 65 1.57 -1.05 4.68
N THR A 66 0.97 -1.59 5.74
CA THR A 66 0.97 -3.04 5.98
C THR A 66 0.12 -3.77 4.93
N THR A 67 -1.10 -3.29 4.70
CA THR A 67 -2.00 -3.80 3.67
C THR A 67 -1.39 -3.66 2.28
N GLN A 68 -0.69 -2.54 1.99
CA GLN A 68 0.01 -2.32 0.74
C GLN A 68 1.06 -3.41 0.47
N ILE A 69 1.90 -3.73 1.45
CA ILE A 69 2.93 -4.76 1.32
C ILE A 69 2.30 -6.13 0.99
N GLU A 70 1.23 -6.50 1.70
CA GLU A 70 0.54 -7.77 1.48
C GLU A 70 -0.10 -7.85 0.09
N VAL A 71 -0.75 -6.77 -0.36
CA VAL A 71 -1.38 -6.69 -1.68
C VAL A 71 -0.34 -6.80 -2.78
N LEU A 72 0.77 -6.06 -2.69
CA LEU A 72 1.85 -6.09 -3.67
C LEU A 72 2.50 -7.47 -3.74
N ALA A 73 2.76 -8.13 -2.61
CA ALA A 73 3.30 -9.48 -2.60
C ALA A 73 2.36 -10.47 -3.30
N ALA A 74 1.07 -10.42 -3.01
CA ALA A 74 0.09 -11.29 -3.65
C ALA A 74 -0.04 -11.05 -5.17
N ILE A 75 0.00 -9.79 -5.60
CA ILE A 75 0.00 -9.42 -7.02
C ILE A 75 1.26 -9.96 -7.71
N LYS A 76 2.44 -9.77 -7.12
CA LYS A 76 3.71 -10.25 -7.66
C LYS A 76 3.73 -11.77 -7.85
N ASP A 77 3.24 -12.51 -6.86
CA ASP A 77 3.14 -13.96 -6.91
C ASP A 77 2.26 -14.41 -8.10
N VAL A 78 1.09 -13.79 -8.26
CA VAL A 78 0.13 -14.13 -9.31
C VAL A 78 0.65 -13.76 -10.71
N VAL A 79 1.20 -12.56 -10.88
CA VAL A 79 1.78 -12.10 -12.15
C VAL A 79 2.89 -13.06 -12.60
N LYS A 80 3.77 -13.46 -11.68
CA LYS A 80 4.85 -14.41 -11.94
C LYS A 80 4.32 -15.81 -12.27
N GLU A 81 3.35 -16.32 -11.52
CA GLU A 81 2.79 -17.65 -11.71
C GLU A 81 2.12 -17.81 -13.08
N PHE A 82 1.40 -16.77 -13.52
CA PHE A 82 0.73 -16.77 -14.83
C PHE A 82 1.61 -16.29 -15.98
N ASN A 83 2.89 -16.00 -15.71
CA ASN A 83 3.85 -15.48 -16.71
C ASN A 83 3.30 -14.27 -17.47
N THR A 84 2.57 -13.39 -16.77
CA THR A 84 1.98 -12.17 -17.31
C THR A 84 2.99 -11.03 -17.23
N ALA A 85 3.15 -10.22 -18.28
CA ALA A 85 3.89 -8.97 -18.19
C ALA A 85 3.07 -7.92 -17.41
N ALA A 86 3.76 -7.06 -16.65
CA ALA A 86 3.07 -6.05 -15.86
C ALA A 86 3.69 -4.66 -16.02
N ILE A 87 2.84 -3.64 -16.15
CA ILE A 87 3.21 -2.23 -16.05
C ILE A 87 2.62 -1.68 -14.76
N TYR A 88 3.46 -1.07 -13.92
CA TYR A 88 3.04 -0.36 -12.73
C TYR A 88 3.20 1.13 -12.94
N VAL A 89 2.11 1.88 -12.94
CA VAL A 89 2.09 3.33 -12.92
C VAL A 89 1.92 3.75 -11.47
N THR A 90 2.90 4.42 -10.90
CA THR A 90 2.88 4.85 -9.49
C THR A 90 3.87 5.97 -9.23
N HIS A 91 3.58 6.80 -8.25
CA HIS A 91 4.48 7.78 -7.67
C HIS A 91 5.18 7.24 -6.40
N ASP A 92 4.81 6.06 -5.92
CA ASP A 92 5.41 5.45 -4.73
C ASP A 92 6.66 4.65 -5.08
N LEU A 93 7.82 5.22 -4.77
CA LEU A 93 9.12 4.60 -5.01
C LEU A 93 9.35 3.32 -4.17
N ALA A 94 8.60 3.13 -3.07
CA ALA A 94 8.66 1.89 -2.31
C ALA A 94 8.01 0.74 -3.09
N VAL A 95 6.91 1.01 -3.78
CA VAL A 95 6.28 0.08 -4.73
C VAL A 95 7.25 -0.25 -5.86
N VAL A 96 7.84 0.77 -6.49
CA VAL A 96 8.79 0.58 -7.59
C VAL A 96 9.94 -0.32 -7.17
N ALA A 97 10.55 -0.09 -6.00
CA ALA A 97 11.68 -0.88 -5.51
C ALA A 97 11.34 -2.35 -5.24
N GLN A 98 10.08 -2.66 -4.91
CA GLN A 98 9.64 -4.02 -4.62
C GLN A 98 9.18 -4.78 -5.86
N MET A 99 8.62 -4.09 -6.85
CA MET A 99 7.89 -4.70 -7.95
C MET A 99 8.66 -4.68 -9.27
N ALA A 100 9.41 -3.60 -9.55
CA ALA A 100 9.91 -3.33 -10.87
C ALA A 100 11.24 -4.06 -11.17
N ASP A 101 11.35 -4.65 -12.36
CA ASP A 101 12.60 -5.10 -12.95
C ASP A 101 13.28 -3.95 -13.74
N ARG A 102 12.47 -3.09 -14.36
CA ARG A 102 12.89 -1.88 -15.09
C ARG A 102 12.07 -0.69 -14.65
N ILE A 103 12.66 0.49 -14.68
CA ILE A 103 12.02 1.76 -14.33
C ILE A 103 12.11 2.68 -15.54
N MET A 104 11.00 3.38 -15.82
CA MET A 104 10.93 4.49 -16.75
C MET A 104 10.46 5.72 -15.98
N VAL A 105 11.23 6.80 -16.03
CA VAL A 105 10.89 8.07 -15.39
C VAL A 105 10.38 9.03 -16.44
N LEU A 106 9.19 9.58 -16.20
CA LEU A 106 8.52 10.54 -17.07
C LEU A 106 8.45 11.91 -16.40
N ARG A 107 8.64 12.98 -17.19
CA ARG A 107 8.44 14.37 -16.76
C ARG A 107 7.85 15.18 -17.91
N HIS A 108 6.73 15.86 -17.68
CA HIS A 108 6.04 16.66 -18.68
C HIS A 108 5.80 15.91 -20.01
N GLY A 109 5.44 14.63 -19.94
CA GLY A 109 5.18 13.78 -21.10
C GLY A 109 6.43 13.26 -21.82
N ASN A 110 7.63 13.63 -21.37
CA ASN A 110 8.89 13.14 -21.93
C ASN A 110 9.52 12.05 -21.06
N MET A 111 10.13 11.07 -21.71
CA MET A 111 10.96 10.08 -21.03
C MET A 111 12.30 10.75 -20.66
N ILE A 112 12.61 10.76 -19.36
CA ILE A 112 13.82 11.37 -18.79
C ILE A 112 14.92 10.33 -18.65
N GLU A 113 14.56 9.19 -18.07
CA GLU A 113 15.51 8.09 -17.83
C GLU A 113 14.79 6.76 -17.87
N GLU A 114 15.47 5.74 -18.40
CA GLU A 114 15.01 4.35 -18.40
C GLU A 114 16.17 3.41 -18.12
N GLY A 115 15.94 2.37 -17.33
CA GLY A 115 16.98 1.40 -17.02
C GLY A 115 16.53 0.26 -16.10
N ASN A 116 17.50 -0.60 -15.76
CA ASN A 116 17.31 -1.63 -14.75
C ASN A 116 16.98 -0.98 -13.39
N ALA A 117 16.00 -1.55 -12.68
CA ALA A 117 15.52 -0.96 -11.42
C ALA A 117 16.63 -0.89 -10.37
N ARG A 118 17.42 -1.93 -10.22
CA ARG A 118 18.52 -1.97 -9.24
C ARG A 118 19.55 -0.87 -9.50
N ASP A 119 19.95 -0.69 -10.77
CA ASP A 119 20.98 0.27 -11.14
C ASP A 119 20.47 1.70 -10.99
N MET A 120 19.23 1.97 -11.42
CA MET A 120 18.61 3.30 -11.28
C MET A 120 18.38 3.69 -9.82
N LEU A 121 17.96 2.75 -8.97
CA LEU A 121 17.77 3.02 -7.54
C LEU A 121 19.10 3.26 -6.80
N ALA A 122 20.19 2.64 -7.26
CA ALA A 122 21.51 2.79 -6.67
C ALA A 122 22.26 4.00 -7.19
N ASN A 123 22.15 4.32 -8.48
CA ASN A 123 22.94 5.36 -9.14
C ASN A 123 22.16 6.00 -10.31
N PRO A 124 21.15 6.83 -10.02
CA PRO A 124 20.39 7.54 -11.04
C PRO A 124 21.29 8.53 -11.79
N LYS A 125 21.17 8.58 -13.11
CA LYS A 125 22.02 9.41 -13.98
C LYS A 125 21.46 10.82 -14.15
N ASP A 126 20.14 10.93 -14.37
CA ASP A 126 19.50 12.22 -14.56
C ASP A 126 19.29 12.95 -13.22
N PRO A 127 19.55 14.28 -13.17
CA PRO A 127 19.33 15.08 -11.96
C PRO A 127 17.90 14.99 -11.43
N TYR A 128 16.88 15.01 -12.28
CA TYR A 128 15.49 14.90 -11.85
C TYR A 128 15.18 13.54 -11.22
N THR A 129 15.70 12.45 -11.81
CA THR A 129 15.57 11.10 -11.25
C THR A 129 16.25 11.01 -9.88
N ARG A 130 17.41 11.65 -9.74
CA ARG A 130 18.16 11.73 -8.48
C ARG A 130 17.37 12.46 -7.41
N ASP A 131 16.82 13.62 -7.74
CA ASP A 131 16.02 14.43 -6.82
C ASP A 131 14.75 13.67 -6.40
N LEU A 132 14.08 13.00 -7.35
CA LEU A 132 12.90 12.18 -7.09
C LEU A 132 13.19 11.03 -6.10
N LEU A 133 14.35 10.39 -6.23
CA LEU A 133 14.78 9.28 -5.37
C LEU A 133 15.33 9.78 -4.03
N ALA A 134 15.94 10.99 -3.98
CA ALA A 134 16.51 11.59 -2.76
C ALA A 134 15.43 11.96 -1.72
N VAL A 135 14.18 12.17 -2.11
CA VAL A 135 13.06 12.47 -1.19
C VAL A 135 12.88 11.41 -0.10
N ARG A 136 13.43 10.21 -0.27
CA ARG A 136 13.44 9.15 0.76
C ARG A 136 14.36 9.41 1.95
N THR A 137 15.30 10.33 1.83
CA THR A 137 16.36 10.57 2.84
C THR A 137 16.22 11.93 3.54
N PHE A 138 15.00 12.40 3.80
CA PHE A 138 14.84 13.53 4.70
C PHE A 138 15.25 13.11 6.12
N ALA A 139 16.54 13.29 6.42
CA ALA A 139 16.97 13.42 7.80
C ALA A 139 16.40 14.76 8.32
N LYS A 140 15.39 14.70 9.16
CA LYS A 140 14.96 15.85 9.94
C LYS A 140 16.08 16.08 10.96
N ASP A 141 16.60 17.31 11.06
CA ASP A 141 17.52 17.68 12.14
C ASP A 141 16.90 17.26 13.47
N ASP A 142 17.68 16.57 14.31
CA ASP A 142 17.26 16.22 15.66
C ASP A 142 16.99 17.53 16.41
N LEU A 143 15.72 17.86 16.51
CA LEU A 143 15.30 18.94 17.38
C LEU A 143 15.48 18.41 18.81
N ASP A 144 16.44 18.97 19.55
CA ASP A 144 16.65 18.67 20.96
C ASP A 144 15.28 18.64 21.66
N LEU A 145 14.95 17.49 22.24
CA LEU A 145 13.81 17.38 23.14
C LEU A 145 14.13 18.27 24.34
N ILE A 146 13.51 19.45 24.41
CA ILE A 146 13.61 20.31 25.60
C ILE A 146 12.78 19.61 26.69
N PRO A 147 13.40 19.05 27.73
CA PRO A 147 12.75 18.11 28.67
C PRO A 147 11.68 18.73 29.58
N HIS A 148 11.40 20.02 29.50
CA HIS A 148 10.60 20.76 30.50
C HIS A 148 9.52 21.67 29.93
N GLU A 149 9.15 21.54 28.64
CA GLU A 149 8.01 22.32 28.13
C GLU A 149 6.70 21.69 28.58
N THR A 150 5.84 22.49 29.21
CA THR A 150 4.46 22.09 29.50
C THR A 150 3.76 21.71 28.17
N PRO A 151 3.26 20.46 28.03
CA PRO A 151 2.62 20.06 26.77
C PRO A 151 1.40 20.91 26.49
N LEU A 152 1.20 21.29 25.22
CA LEU A 152 0.00 21.98 24.76
C LEU A 152 -1.23 21.08 24.88
N LEU A 153 -1.06 19.80 24.59
CA LEU A 153 -2.07 18.76 24.77
C LEU A 153 -1.44 17.59 25.52
N LYS A 154 -2.13 17.14 26.55
CA LYS A 154 -1.79 15.94 27.31
C LYS A 154 -3.01 15.05 27.37
N VAL A 155 -2.86 13.83 26.90
CA VAL A 155 -3.85 12.75 26.97
C VAL A 155 -3.25 11.67 27.85
N GLU A 156 -4.00 11.20 28.86
CA GLU A 156 -3.49 10.21 29.82
C GLU A 156 -4.49 9.07 30.00
N ASN A 157 -4.00 7.86 29.86
CA ASN A 157 -4.71 6.61 30.17
C ASN A 157 -6.11 6.53 29.51
N VAL A 158 -6.23 6.98 28.28
CA VAL A 158 -7.51 6.97 27.56
C VAL A 158 -7.84 5.57 27.08
N THR A 159 -8.98 5.07 27.52
CA THR A 159 -9.63 3.87 26.99
C THR A 159 -10.95 4.29 26.34
N ALA A 160 -11.17 3.92 25.09
CA ALA A 160 -12.38 4.26 24.36
C ALA A 160 -13.03 3.03 23.72
N SER A 161 -14.36 3.08 23.61
CA SER A 161 -15.17 2.01 23.02
C SER A 161 -16.22 2.61 22.09
N TYR A 162 -16.57 1.91 21.01
CA TYR A 162 -17.76 2.23 20.23
C TYR A 162 -19.04 1.81 20.96
N THR A 163 -20.19 2.34 20.51
CA THR A 163 -21.51 1.91 20.94
C THR A 163 -21.65 0.40 20.67
N GLY A 164 -21.77 -0.42 21.73
CA GLY A 164 -21.75 -1.89 21.63
C GLY A 164 -20.61 -2.55 22.41
N GLY A 165 -19.76 -1.78 23.11
CA GLY A 165 -18.78 -2.29 24.08
C GLY A 165 -17.45 -2.78 23.49
N VAL A 166 -17.25 -2.69 22.19
CA VAL A 166 -15.96 -3.02 21.57
C VAL A 166 -14.95 -1.93 21.89
N LYS A 167 -13.96 -2.25 22.71
CA LYS A 167 -12.85 -1.33 23.02
C LYS A 167 -11.95 -1.17 21.81
N VAL A 168 -11.63 0.09 21.47
CA VAL A 168 -10.77 0.47 20.33
C VAL A 168 -9.49 1.17 20.76
N LEU A 169 -9.48 1.79 21.95
CA LEU A 169 -8.28 2.32 22.59
C LEU A 169 -8.12 1.68 23.96
N HIS A 170 -6.89 1.33 24.30
CA HIS A 170 -6.56 0.68 25.56
C HIS A 170 -5.41 1.44 26.22
N ASP A 171 -5.75 2.26 27.24
CA ASP A 171 -4.76 2.93 28.09
C ASP A 171 -3.72 3.77 27.30
N VAL A 172 -4.20 4.57 26.33
CA VAL A 172 -3.37 5.38 25.45
C VAL A 172 -3.02 6.69 26.12
N SER A 173 -1.71 7.01 26.17
CA SER A 173 -1.20 8.28 26.65
C SER A 173 -0.33 8.94 25.57
N ILE A 174 -0.51 10.25 25.38
CA ILE A 174 0.29 11.05 24.43
C ILE A 174 0.42 12.49 24.93
N GLN A 175 1.56 13.10 24.64
CA GLN A 175 1.81 14.52 24.95
C GLN A 175 2.29 15.23 23.68
N ILE A 176 1.75 16.41 23.43
CA ILE A 176 2.11 17.25 22.28
C ILE A 176 2.59 18.60 22.79
N PRO A 177 3.91 18.88 22.75
CA PRO A 177 4.46 20.18 23.09
C PRO A 177 4.06 21.24 22.06
N ARG A 178 4.06 22.51 22.47
CA ARG A 178 3.77 23.64 21.57
C ARG A 178 4.81 23.72 20.45
N GLY A 179 4.37 23.94 19.21
CA GLY A 179 5.26 24.07 18.06
C GLY A 179 5.88 22.75 17.59
N ARG A 180 5.40 21.60 18.10
CA ARG A 180 5.86 20.27 17.70
C ARG A 180 4.79 19.52 16.91
N THR A 181 5.22 18.69 16.00
CA THR A 181 4.34 17.77 15.24
C THR A 181 4.56 16.35 15.75
N VAL A 182 3.48 15.70 16.17
CA VAL A 182 3.49 14.28 16.54
C VAL A 182 2.70 13.52 15.50
N ALA A 183 3.30 12.49 14.91
CA ALA A 183 2.63 11.61 13.97
C ALA A 183 2.08 10.38 14.69
N VAL A 184 0.82 10.04 14.41
CA VAL A 184 0.19 8.80 14.88
C VAL A 184 0.13 7.84 13.71
N VAL A 185 0.83 6.71 13.80
CA VAL A 185 0.93 5.70 12.73
C VAL A 185 0.35 4.37 13.19
N GLY A 186 -0.12 3.55 12.26
CA GLY A 186 -0.69 2.23 12.53
C GLY A 186 -1.57 1.74 11.39
N GLU A 187 -1.98 0.48 11.46
CA GLU A 187 -2.86 -0.17 10.47
C GLU A 187 -4.26 0.46 10.43
N SER A 188 -4.99 0.21 9.32
CA SER A 188 -6.40 0.60 9.24
C SER A 188 -7.21 -0.11 10.34
N GLY A 189 -8.05 0.66 11.06
CA GLY A 189 -8.81 0.11 12.18
C GLY A 189 -8.06 0.02 13.52
N SER A 190 -6.80 0.48 13.61
CA SER A 190 -6.00 0.45 14.85
C SER A 190 -6.40 1.53 15.89
N GLY A 191 -7.45 2.28 15.64
CA GLY A 191 -7.96 3.29 16.58
C GLY A 191 -7.27 4.65 16.51
N LYS A 192 -6.63 4.99 15.36
CA LYS A 192 -5.98 6.31 15.18
C LYS A 192 -6.99 7.47 15.11
N SER A 193 -8.18 7.20 14.65
CA SER A 193 -9.30 8.17 14.45
C SER A 193 -10.58 7.71 15.11
#